data_bd0fa59020d5f6c766a9e369357c051d
#
_entry.id   bd0fa59020d5f6c766a9e369357c051d
#
_cell.length_a   1.000
_cell.length_b   1.000
_cell.length_c   1.000
_cell.angle_alpha   90.00
_cell.angle_beta   90.00
_cell.angle_gamma   90.00
#
_symmetry.space_group_name_H-M   'P 1'
#
loop_
_entity.id
_entity.type
_entity.pdbx_description
1 polymer ?
#
loop_
_entity_poly.entity_id
_entity_poly.type
_entity_poly.pdbx_seq_one_letter_code
_entity_poly.pdbx_strand_id
1 'polypeptide(L)' 'MQLKDKVIVITGGGQGLGRAMGEYLAAKGAKLALVDLNQERLDEAVAACQAAGSEARAYLCNVANEE' A
#
# COMPACT_ATOMS: atom_id res chain seq x y z
N MET A 1 -15.50 12.59 2.91
CA MET A 1 -15.15 11.45 3.77
C MET A 1 -13.74 11.64 4.31
N GLN A 2 -13.59 11.48 5.61
CA GLN A 2 -12.28 11.58 6.24
C GLN A 2 -11.73 10.21 6.49
N LEU A 3 -10.51 9.98 6.02
CA LEU A 3 -9.83 8.69 6.22
C LEU A 3 -8.68 8.82 7.20
N LYS A 4 -8.58 9.94 7.89
CA LYS A 4 -7.49 10.18 8.82
C LYS A 4 -7.47 9.09 9.88
N ASP A 5 -6.31 8.51 10.08
CA ASP A 5 -6.06 7.46 11.06
C ASP A 5 -6.77 6.13 10.76
N LYS A 6 -7.38 6.00 9.59
CA LYS A 6 -7.91 4.71 9.16
C LYS A 6 -6.77 3.88 8.57
N VAL A 7 -6.74 2.61 8.91
CA VAL A 7 -5.76 1.70 8.36
C VAL A 7 -6.43 0.88 7.27
N ILE A 8 -5.87 0.95 6.07
CA ILE A 8 -6.44 0.27 4.91
C ILE A 8 -5.40 -0.69 4.36
N VAL A 9 -5.79 -1.95 4.21
CA VAL A 9 -4.92 -2.99 3.66
C VAL A 9 -5.23 -3.14 2.18
N ILE A 10 -4.19 -3.06 1.36
CA ILE A 10 -4.34 -3.20 -0.08
C ILE A 10 -3.47 -4.36 -0.54
N THR A 11 -4.11 -5.45 -0.96
CA THR A 11 -3.39 -6.57 -1.55
C THR A 11 -3.05 -6.23 -2.99
N GLY A 12 -1.87 -6.62 -3.45
CA GLY A 12 -1.39 -6.20 -4.75
C GLY A 12 -1.03 -4.73 -4.76
N GLY A 13 -0.68 -4.18 -3.59
CA GLY A 13 -0.47 -2.75 -3.43
C GLY A 13 0.72 -2.19 -4.17
N GLY A 14 1.63 -3.06 -4.62
CA GLY A 14 2.77 -2.62 -5.41
C GLY A 14 2.49 -2.54 -6.89
N GLN A 15 1.34 -3.02 -7.34
CA GLN A 15 1.01 -3.05 -8.76
C GLN A 15 0.15 -1.84 -9.14
N GLY A 16 0.07 -1.59 -10.45
CA GLY A 16 -0.49 -0.37 -10.99
C GLY A 16 -1.79 0.10 -10.34
N LEU A 17 -2.85 -0.71 -10.39
CA LEU A 17 -4.13 -0.29 -9.84
C LEU A 17 -4.08 -0.19 -8.33
N GLY A 18 -3.49 -1.17 -7.67
CA GLY A 18 -3.37 -1.14 -6.22
C GLY A 18 -2.55 0.03 -5.74
N ARG A 19 -1.45 0.31 -6.45
CA ARG A 19 -0.60 1.45 -6.11
C ARG A 19 -1.35 2.77 -6.30
N ALA A 20 -2.10 2.90 -7.40
CA ALA A 20 -2.88 4.11 -7.65
C ALA A 20 -3.93 4.32 -6.56
N MET A 21 -4.60 3.24 -6.14
CA MET A 21 -5.56 3.33 -5.05
C MET A 21 -4.88 3.76 -3.75
N GLY A 22 -3.68 3.20 -3.50
CA GLY A 22 -2.93 3.56 -2.31
C GLY A 22 -2.58 5.03 -2.29
N GLU A 23 -2.11 5.56 -3.42
CA GLU A 23 -1.77 6.97 -3.50
C GLU A 23 -2.99 7.86 -3.29
N TYR A 24 -4.11 7.46 -3.87
CA TYR A 24 -5.35 8.20 -3.70
C TYR A 24 -5.77 8.25 -2.24
N LEU A 25 -5.76 7.08 -1.59
CA LEU A 25 -6.17 7.00 -0.19
C LEU A 25 -5.17 7.68 0.73
N ALA A 26 -3.89 7.63 0.38
CA ALA A 26 -2.86 8.32 1.14
C ALA A 26 -3.12 9.82 1.15
N ALA A 27 -3.53 10.37 0.01
CA ALA A 27 -3.84 11.78 -0.08
C ALA A 27 -5.06 12.14 0.77
N LYS A 28 -5.88 11.16 1.11
CA LYS A 28 -7.03 11.36 1.99
C LYS A 28 -6.69 11.18 3.48
N GLY A 29 -5.44 10.89 3.78
CA GLY A 29 -5.00 10.77 5.16
C GLY A 29 -5.01 9.38 5.73
N ALA A 30 -5.31 8.36 4.93
CA ALA A 30 -5.33 6.99 5.41
C ALA A 30 -3.92 6.48 5.69
N LYS A 31 -3.81 5.58 6.64
CA LYS A 31 -2.60 4.81 6.86
C LYS A 31 -2.72 3.53 6.03
N LEU A 32 -1.67 3.17 5.33
CA LEU A 32 -1.74 2.09 4.36
C LEU A 32 -0.86 0.92 4.73
N ALA A 33 -1.39 -0.27 4.56
CA ALA A 33 -0.63 -1.50 4.64
C ALA A 33 -0.67 -2.13 3.26
N LEU A 34 0.45 -2.09 2.55
CA LEU A 34 0.53 -2.55 1.18
C LEU A 34 1.11 -3.96 1.17
N VAL A 35 0.40 -4.88 0.57
CA VAL A 35 0.78 -6.29 0.53
C VAL A 35 1.01 -6.68 -0.91
N ASP A 36 2.16 -7.26 -1.21
CA ASP A 36 2.47 -7.71 -2.55
C ASP A 36 3.53 -8.81 -2.48
N LEU A 37 3.72 -9.49 -3.58
CA LEU A 37 4.75 -10.51 -3.72
C LEU A 37 6.10 -9.94 -4.12
N ASN A 38 6.13 -8.72 -4.62
CA ASN A 38 7.33 -8.12 -5.19
C ASN A 38 7.82 -6.99 -4.29
N GLN A 39 8.99 -7.20 -3.67
CA GLN A 39 9.54 -6.24 -2.72
C GLN A 39 9.87 -4.90 -3.37
N GLU A 40 10.41 -4.94 -4.59
CA GLU A 40 10.77 -3.70 -5.27
C GLU A 40 9.54 -2.83 -5.55
N ARG A 41 8.45 -3.46 -5.97
CA ARG A 41 7.22 -2.73 -6.21
C ARG A 41 6.65 -2.16 -4.92
N LEU A 42 6.75 -2.94 -3.83
CA LEU A 42 6.30 -2.45 -2.53
C LEU A 42 7.10 -1.23 -2.09
N ASP A 43 8.42 -1.27 -2.27
CA ASP A 43 9.26 -0.16 -1.86
C ASP A 43 8.89 1.10 -2.62
N GLU A 44 8.65 0.98 -3.92
CA GLU A 44 8.25 2.12 -4.74
C GLU A 44 6.88 2.65 -4.33
N ALA A 45 5.95 1.74 -4.07
CA ALA A 45 4.59 2.13 -3.69
C ALA A 45 4.58 2.82 -2.33
N VAL A 46 5.35 2.29 -1.37
CA VAL A 46 5.46 2.90 -0.06
C VAL A 46 6.04 4.31 -0.17
N ALA A 47 7.09 4.46 -0.99
CA ALA A 47 7.69 5.77 -1.16
C ALA A 47 6.69 6.76 -1.76
N ALA A 48 5.90 6.31 -2.75
CA ALA A 48 4.91 7.16 -3.37
C ALA A 48 3.81 7.57 -2.38
N CYS A 49 3.36 6.62 -1.56
CA CYS A 49 2.33 6.92 -0.57
C CYS A 49 2.84 7.85 0.51
N GLN A 50 4.09 7.68 0.94
CA GLN A 50 4.68 8.56 1.93
C GLN A 50 4.84 9.96 1.36
N ALA A 51 5.19 10.07 0.09
CA ALA A 51 5.29 11.37 -0.56
C ALA A 51 3.93 12.06 -0.63
N ALA A 52 2.85 11.29 -0.65
CA ALA A 52 1.50 11.84 -0.61
C ALA A 52 1.04 12.19 0.81
N GLY A 53 1.87 11.94 1.80
CA GLY A 53 1.58 12.35 3.17
C GLY A 53 1.06 11.26 4.08
N SER A 54 1.11 10.01 3.66
CA SER A 54 0.56 8.90 4.46
C SER A 54 1.66 8.14 5.17
N GLU A 55 1.30 7.48 6.26
CA GLU A 55 2.11 6.41 6.81
C GLU A 55 1.78 5.15 6.01
N ALA A 56 2.78 4.62 5.34
CA ALA A 56 2.59 3.42 4.56
C ALA A 56 3.63 2.39 4.96
N ARG A 57 3.21 1.14 5.05
CA ARG A 57 4.10 0.02 5.37
C ARG A 57 3.94 -1.06 4.32
N ALA A 58 5.04 -1.74 4.06
CA ALA A 58 5.07 -2.81 3.10
C ALA A 58 5.10 -4.15 3.81
N TYR A 59 4.33 -5.09 3.31
CA TYR A 59 4.32 -6.46 3.81
C TYR A 59 4.52 -7.38 2.62
N LEU A 60 5.68 -8.00 2.56
CA LEU A 60 5.94 -8.97 1.50
C LEU A 60 5.18 -10.25 1.82
N CYS A 61 4.26 -10.59 0.96
CA CYS A 61 3.47 -11.79 1.13
C CYS A 61 3.93 -12.83 0.14
N ASN A 62 4.73 -13.76 0.60
CA ASN A 62 5.19 -14.85 -0.22
C ASN A 62 4.30 -16.05 0.04
N VAL A 63 3.18 -16.09 -0.65
CA VAL A 63 2.24 -17.19 -0.49
C VAL A 63 2.75 -18.32 -1.32
N ALA A 64 3.49 -19.17 -0.73
CA ALA A 64 3.86 -20.37 -1.43
C ALA A 64 2.65 -21.23 -1.43
N ASN A 65 1.75 -21.34 -1.47
CA ASN A 65 0.63 -22.02 -1.34
C ASN A 65 0.47 -23.36 -1.49
N GLU A 66 0.51 -23.92 -0.98
CA GLU A 66 0.33 -24.86 -1.07
C GLU A 66 -0.60 -25.49 -0.73
N GLU A 67 -1.03 -25.72 -0.64
CA GLU A 67 -1.71 -26.22 -0.32
C GLU A 67 -1.96 -26.77 -0.37
#